data_39c16647e81782665c983062b4aadc2b
#
_entry.id   39c16647e81782665c983062b4aadc2b
#
_cell.length_a   1.000
_cell.length_b   1.000
_cell.length_c   1.000
_cell.angle_alpha   90.00
_cell.angle_beta   90.00
_cell.angle_gamma   90.00
#
_symmetry.space_group_name_H-M   'P 1'
#
loop_
_entity.id
_entity.type
_entity.pdbx_description
1 polymer ?
#
loop_
_entity_poly.entity_id
_entity_poly.type
_entity_poly.pdbx_seq_one_letter_code
_entity_poly.pdbx_strand_id
1 'polypeptide(L)'
;MIERAGKKKMLIFSGSSNPELADKVAKELGTELAEVDKTQFANGEIYIRLQESVRGADCFVMQSHSGQVNFTIMEQLLLVDALKRASAKRITAVLPFYPYSRQDKKALPREPISARLVADLFIAAGADRIVSIDLHTQQIQGFVDQPFDHLTAMPLFVNYFKEKFQEPITIISPDAGGVRRATTFAKNMEAYVGFVHKKRDPKIHNEVKAFTVIGEVEDRHAILFDDIIDTGGTIAAASRALIERGAKSVSVAATHGIFSDESIDKLQDTPIEEIVVTDTLKQNGNIEKIGNVNILSVSSIIATALTSIFADDSVSAIFMGENVL
;
A
#
# COMPACT_ATOMS: atom_id res chain seq x y z
N MET A 1 8.18 -47.34 -1.94
CA MET A 1 7.92 -45.90 -2.16
C MET A 1 7.01 -45.44 -1.03
N ILE A 2 7.53 -44.64 -0.08
CA ILE A 2 6.71 -44.17 1.05
C ILE A 2 6.14 -42.82 0.62
N GLU A 3 4.93 -42.81 0.08
CA GLU A 3 4.15 -41.57 -0.07
C GLU A 3 3.72 -41.10 1.33
N ARG A 4 4.54 -40.25 1.95
CA ARG A 4 4.05 -39.39 3.03
C ARG A 4 3.42 -38.18 2.37
N ALA A 5 2.10 -38.24 2.12
CA ALA A 5 1.29 -37.07 1.89
C ALA A 5 1.30 -36.22 3.18
N GLY A 6 2.37 -35.44 3.37
CA GLY A 6 2.44 -34.44 4.43
C GLY A 6 1.38 -33.40 4.14
N LYS A 7 0.48 -33.13 5.09
CA LYS A 7 -0.45 -31.99 4.98
C LYS A 7 0.37 -30.73 4.71
N LYS A 8 0.05 -30.00 3.65
CA LYS A 8 0.63 -28.70 3.34
C LYS A 8 0.44 -27.79 4.56
N LYS A 9 1.52 -27.20 5.11
CA LYS A 9 1.47 -26.34 6.30
C LYS A 9 1.67 -24.89 5.88
N MET A 10 0.74 -24.01 6.26
CA MET A 10 0.84 -22.56 6.12
C MET A 10 1.29 -21.96 7.45
N LEU A 11 2.24 -21.03 7.41
CA LEU A 11 2.69 -20.26 8.56
C LEU A 11 2.77 -18.78 8.20
N ILE A 12 2.25 -17.93 9.09
CA ILE A 12 2.24 -16.48 8.91
C ILE A 12 3.12 -15.85 9.98
N PHE A 13 4.11 -15.12 9.55
CA PHE A 13 5.05 -14.38 10.40
C PHE A 13 4.80 -12.88 10.27
N SER A 14 4.80 -12.18 11.39
CA SER A 14 4.69 -10.72 11.42
C SER A 14 6.01 -10.07 11.80
N GLY A 15 6.40 -9.04 11.06
CA GLY A 15 7.39 -8.08 11.58
C GLY A 15 6.77 -7.16 12.65
N SER A 16 7.53 -6.14 13.07
CA SER A 16 7.15 -5.27 14.19
C SER A 16 6.29 -4.06 13.81
N SER A 17 6.24 -3.69 12.52
CA SER A 17 5.63 -2.42 12.12
C SER A 17 4.10 -2.40 12.14
N ASN A 18 3.44 -3.52 11.78
CA ASN A 18 1.98 -3.61 11.74
C ASN A 18 1.47 -5.01 12.10
N PRO A 19 1.71 -5.48 13.34
CA PRO A 19 1.28 -6.81 13.78
C PRO A 19 -0.24 -6.95 13.83
N GLU A 20 -0.96 -5.85 14.01
CA GLU A 20 -2.43 -5.83 14.04
C GLU A 20 -3.04 -6.26 12.70
N LEU A 21 -2.49 -5.79 11.57
CA LEU A 21 -2.93 -6.24 10.24
C LEU A 21 -2.59 -7.72 10.03
N ALA A 22 -1.40 -8.15 10.43
CA ALA A 22 -0.99 -9.55 10.29
C ALA A 22 -1.90 -10.49 11.11
N ASP A 23 -2.29 -10.08 12.33
CA ASP A 23 -3.23 -10.83 13.18
C ASP A 23 -4.63 -10.91 12.56
N LYS A 24 -5.14 -9.80 11.98
CA LYS A 24 -6.41 -9.81 11.23
C LYS A 24 -6.36 -10.82 10.07
N VAL A 25 -5.28 -10.80 9.29
CA VAL A 25 -5.09 -11.73 8.16
C VAL A 25 -5.04 -13.18 8.66
N ALA A 26 -4.30 -13.47 9.72
CA ALA A 26 -4.22 -14.81 10.30
C ALA A 26 -5.59 -15.30 10.77
N LYS A 27 -6.38 -14.45 11.44
CA LYS A 27 -7.75 -14.76 11.87
C LYS A 27 -8.69 -15.07 10.71
N GLU A 28 -8.63 -14.29 9.62
CA GLU A 28 -9.43 -14.56 8.42
C GLU A 28 -9.06 -15.90 7.75
N LEU A 29 -7.78 -16.30 7.87
CA LEU A 29 -7.29 -17.60 7.39
C LEU A 29 -7.57 -18.75 8.38
N GLY A 30 -8.18 -18.49 9.53
CA GLY A 30 -8.47 -19.48 10.56
C GLY A 30 -7.22 -20.05 11.25
N THR A 31 -6.15 -19.24 11.35
CA THR A 31 -4.87 -19.60 11.96
C THR A 31 -4.40 -18.50 12.92
N GLU A 32 -3.27 -18.73 13.57
CA GLU A 32 -2.57 -17.77 14.44
C GLU A 32 -1.23 -17.38 13.82
N LEU A 33 -0.66 -16.26 14.28
CA LEU A 33 0.67 -15.87 13.90
C LEU A 33 1.70 -16.84 14.51
N ALA A 34 2.67 -17.22 13.70
CA ALA A 34 3.80 -18.02 14.15
C ALA A 34 4.70 -17.22 15.12
N GLU A 35 5.16 -17.87 16.19
CA GLU A 35 5.96 -17.24 17.22
C GLU A 35 7.40 -16.97 16.76
N VAL A 36 7.86 -15.76 17.04
CA VAL A 36 9.22 -15.30 16.72
C VAL A 36 9.77 -14.44 17.84
N ASP A 37 10.95 -14.79 18.36
CA ASP A 37 11.71 -13.89 19.21
C ASP A 37 12.34 -12.79 18.34
N LYS A 38 12.02 -11.56 18.66
CA LYS A 38 12.57 -10.36 18.03
C LYS A 38 13.14 -9.46 19.11
N THR A 39 14.43 -9.26 19.09
CA THR A 39 15.14 -8.37 20.02
C THR A 39 16.14 -7.51 19.26
N GLN A 40 16.66 -6.51 19.94
CA GLN A 40 17.68 -5.63 19.39
C GLN A 40 18.87 -5.56 20.35
N PHE A 41 20.07 -5.73 19.81
CA PHE A 41 21.28 -5.50 20.58
C PHE A 41 21.48 -4.01 20.88
N ALA A 42 22.32 -3.69 21.87
CA ALA A 42 22.56 -2.32 22.28
C ALA A 42 23.15 -1.42 21.17
N ASN A 43 23.82 -2.00 20.19
CA ASN A 43 24.35 -1.30 19.00
C ASN A 43 23.32 -1.11 17.88
N GLY A 44 22.07 -1.59 18.07
CA GLY A 44 21.00 -1.46 17.09
C GLY A 44 20.81 -2.64 16.14
N GLU A 45 21.65 -3.67 16.20
CA GLU A 45 21.48 -4.88 15.38
C GLU A 45 20.25 -5.68 15.80
N ILE A 46 19.51 -6.21 14.85
CA ILE A 46 18.29 -6.99 15.07
C ILE A 46 18.66 -8.46 15.24
N TYR A 47 18.09 -9.09 16.25
CA TYR A 47 18.16 -10.54 16.47
C TYR A 47 16.79 -11.17 16.22
N ILE A 48 16.78 -12.24 15.40
CA ILE A 48 15.57 -13.00 15.04
C ILE A 48 15.80 -14.47 15.38
N ARG A 49 14.79 -15.10 16.02
CA ARG A 49 14.77 -16.54 16.26
C ARG A 49 13.35 -17.08 16.08
N LEU A 50 13.20 -18.07 15.18
CA LEU A 50 11.93 -18.78 15.00
C LEU A 50 11.71 -19.75 16.17
N GLN A 51 10.51 -19.79 16.74
CA GLN A 51 10.19 -20.64 17.90
C GLN A 51 9.61 -22.00 17.50
N GLU A 52 9.21 -22.16 16.24
CA GLU A 52 8.65 -23.41 15.75
C GLU A 52 9.35 -23.93 14.49
N SER A 53 9.12 -25.23 14.20
CA SER A 53 9.66 -25.84 12.99
C SER A 53 8.90 -25.41 11.75
N VAL A 54 9.62 -24.81 10.80
CA VAL A 54 9.10 -24.32 9.51
C VAL A 54 9.46 -25.24 8.35
N ARG A 55 10.12 -26.38 8.62
CA ARG A 55 10.59 -27.30 7.59
C ARG A 55 9.43 -27.80 6.72
N GLY A 56 9.54 -27.55 5.42
CA GLY A 56 8.55 -27.96 4.43
C GLY A 56 7.23 -27.18 4.45
N ALA A 57 7.14 -26.09 5.25
CA ALA A 57 5.99 -25.22 5.29
C ALA A 57 6.07 -24.12 4.20
N ASP A 58 4.92 -23.64 3.75
CA ASP A 58 4.76 -22.39 3.02
C ASP A 58 4.68 -21.25 4.05
N CYS A 59 5.66 -20.36 4.03
CA CYS A 59 5.81 -19.29 5.01
C CYS A 59 5.52 -17.92 4.37
N PHE A 60 4.66 -17.14 5.02
CA PHE A 60 4.30 -15.79 4.62
C PHE A 60 4.83 -14.80 5.65
N VAL A 61 5.69 -13.87 5.24
CA VAL A 61 6.32 -12.89 6.13
C VAL A 61 5.71 -11.53 5.85
N MET A 62 4.87 -11.04 6.76
CA MET A 62 4.17 -9.76 6.62
C MET A 62 4.93 -8.64 7.33
N GLN A 63 5.23 -7.57 6.61
CA GLN A 63 5.82 -6.36 7.15
C GLN A 63 5.45 -5.15 6.29
N SER A 64 4.92 -4.11 6.90
CA SER A 64 4.74 -2.80 6.28
C SER A 64 5.95 -1.91 6.55
N HIS A 65 6.25 -1.00 5.63
CA HIS A 65 7.50 -0.24 5.70
C HIS A 65 7.26 1.26 5.77
N SER A 66 6.95 1.78 6.97
CA SER A 66 6.86 3.22 7.26
C SER A 66 7.56 3.56 8.57
N GLY A 67 7.75 4.85 8.84
CA GLY A 67 8.47 5.31 10.02
C GLY A 67 9.95 4.93 9.95
N GLN A 68 10.35 3.89 10.65
CA GLN A 68 11.73 3.37 10.62
C GLN A 68 11.95 2.43 9.42
N VAL A 69 11.78 2.92 8.20
CA VAL A 69 11.78 2.14 6.96
C VAL A 69 12.97 1.19 6.84
N ASN A 70 14.19 1.66 7.08
CA ASN A 70 15.40 0.85 6.95
C ASN A 70 15.48 -0.26 8.00
N PHE A 71 14.99 -0.01 9.22
CA PHE A 71 14.90 -1.00 10.27
C PHE A 71 13.90 -2.11 9.88
N THR A 72 12.71 -1.74 9.43
CA THR A 72 11.66 -2.70 9.07
C THR A 72 12.04 -3.55 7.84
N ILE A 73 12.78 -2.98 6.87
CA ILE A 73 13.33 -3.74 5.74
C ILE A 73 14.32 -4.79 6.27
N MET A 74 15.29 -4.37 7.09
CA MET A 74 16.28 -5.30 7.62
C MET A 74 15.64 -6.39 8.48
N GLU A 75 14.65 -6.06 9.32
CA GLU A 75 13.91 -7.03 10.12
C GLU A 75 13.25 -8.09 9.23
N GLN A 76 12.56 -7.68 8.16
CA GLN A 76 11.90 -8.63 7.25
C GLN A 76 12.91 -9.48 6.47
N LEU A 77 14.03 -8.91 6.04
CA LEU A 77 15.10 -9.66 5.38
C LEU A 77 15.70 -10.75 6.30
N LEU A 78 15.91 -10.43 7.57
CA LEU A 78 16.40 -11.39 8.57
C LEU A 78 15.36 -12.49 8.85
N LEU A 79 14.07 -12.18 8.88
CA LEU A 79 13.00 -13.19 8.96
C LEU A 79 13.04 -14.14 7.76
N VAL A 80 13.15 -13.61 6.55
CA VAL A 80 13.24 -14.39 5.31
C VAL A 80 14.49 -15.29 5.31
N ASP A 81 15.66 -14.77 5.70
CA ASP A 81 16.89 -15.56 5.78
C ASP A 81 16.79 -16.68 6.83
N ALA A 82 16.20 -16.38 7.99
CA ALA A 82 15.99 -17.39 9.04
C ALA A 82 15.10 -18.54 8.56
N LEU A 83 14.01 -18.24 7.85
CA LEU A 83 13.11 -19.22 7.25
C LEU A 83 13.79 -20.08 6.18
N LYS A 84 14.59 -19.46 5.31
CA LYS A 84 15.41 -20.15 4.30
C LYS A 84 16.37 -21.13 4.95
N ARG A 85 17.12 -20.71 5.97
CA ARG A 85 18.07 -21.56 6.71
C ARG A 85 17.37 -22.67 7.50
N ALA A 86 16.14 -22.44 7.94
CA ALA A 86 15.33 -23.44 8.63
C ALA A 86 14.59 -24.41 7.68
N SER A 87 14.87 -24.33 6.36
CA SER A 87 14.31 -25.21 5.31
C SER A 87 12.80 -25.06 5.13
N ALA A 88 12.28 -23.84 5.17
CA ALA A 88 10.95 -23.55 4.66
C ALA A 88 10.87 -24.03 3.20
N LYS A 89 9.67 -24.48 2.76
CA LYS A 89 9.47 -24.97 1.39
C LYS A 89 9.34 -23.81 0.39
N ARG A 90 8.62 -22.80 0.79
CA ARG A 90 8.34 -21.60 0.01
C ARG A 90 8.22 -20.41 0.94
N ILE A 91 8.82 -19.28 0.58
CA ILE A 91 8.82 -18.07 1.38
C ILE A 91 8.24 -16.94 0.54
N THR A 92 7.12 -16.37 0.99
CA THR A 92 6.46 -15.22 0.37
C THR A 92 6.68 -13.99 1.25
N ALA A 93 7.35 -12.98 0.73
CA ALA A 93 7.46 -11.68 1.37
C ALA A 93 6.20 -10.87 1.06
N VAL A 94 5.41 -10.55 2.10
CA VAL A 94 4.18 -9.75 1.99
C VAL A 94 4.46 -8.35 2.50
N LEU A 95 4.45 -7.40 1.59
CA LEU A 95 4.73 -5.99 1.82
C LEU A 95 3.46 -5.18 1.52
N PRO A 96 2.51 -5.04 2.48
CA PRO A 96 1.30 -4.27 2.23
C PRO A 96 1.59 -2.86 1.69
N PHE A 97 2.65 -2.22 2.19
CA PHE A 97 3.26 -1.05 1.60
C PHE A 97 4.70 -1.35 1.17
N TYR A 98 5.00 -1.18 -0.13
CA TYR A 98 6.31 -1.44 -0.69
C TYR A 98 7.26 -0.26 -0.43
N PRO A 99 8.40 -0.48 0.24
CA PRO A 99 9.33 0.60 0.57
C PRO A 99 10.07 1.11 -0.67
N TYR A 100 10.46 2.38 -0.65
CA TYR A 100 11.16 3.04 -1.77
C TYR A 100 10.41 3.02 -3.12
N SER A 101 9.10 2.73 -3.14
CA SER A 101 8.30 2.63 -4.37
C SER A 101 8.33 3.89 -5.24
N ARG A 102 8.53 5.07 -4.63
CA ARG A 102 8.68 6.36 -5.34
C ARG A 102 10.04 6.57 -6.02
N GLN A 103 11.01 5.66 -5.79
CA GLN A 103 12.35 5.68 -6.39
C GLN A 103 12.49 4.53 -7.40
N ASP A 104 11.53 4.42 -8.31
CA ASP A 104 11.40 3.37 -9.33
C ASP A 104 12.19 3.65 -10.60
N LYS A 105 12.68 4.86 -10.76
CA LYS A 105 13.47 5.35 -11.89
C LYS A 105 14.40 6.47 -11.45
N LYS A 106 15.39 6.77 -12.29
CA LYS A 106 16.24 7.95 -12.12
C LYS A 106 15.50 9.19 -12.61
N ALA A 107 15.32 10.17 -11.74
CA ALA A 107 14.84 11.50 -12.09
C ALA A 107 16.01 12.41 -12.55
N LEU A 108 17.18 12.21 -11.95
CA LEU A 108 18.42 12.91 -12.30
C LEU A 108 19.57 11.91 -12.56
N PRO A 109 20.62 12.33 -13.27
CA PRO A 109 21.84 11.52 -13.45
C PRO A 109 22.44 11.10 -12.10
N ARG A 110 22.98 9.88 -12.03
CA ARG A 110 23.69 9.30 -10.87
C ARG A 110 22.82 8.93 -9.67
N GLU A 111 21.51 9.01 -9.77
CA GLU A 111 20.59 8.50 -8.75
C GLU A 111 20.52 6.97 -8.78
N PRO A 112 20.24 6.32 -7.63
CA PRO A 112 19.92 4.91 -7.57
C PRO A 112 18.50 4.63 -8.11
N ILE A 113 18.19 3.37 -8.35
CA ILE A 113 16.82 2.86 -8.49
C ILE A 113 16.54 2.01 -7.24
N SER A 114 16.17 2.69 -6.15
CA SER A 114 16.09 2.06 -4.83
C SER A 114 14.98 1.02 -4.72
N ALA A 115 13.88 1.21 -5.47
CA ALA A 115 12.81 0.22 -5.55
C ALA A 115 13.31 -1.12 -6.12
N ARG A 116 14.20 -1.10 -7.13
CA ARG A 116 14.85 -2.29 -7.67
C ARG A 116 15.78 -2.94 -6.65
N LEU A 117 16.63 -2.15 -6.00
CA LEU A 117 17.55 -2.65 -4.99
C LEU A 117 16.81 -3.42 -3.87
N VAL A 118 15.68 -2.87 -3.40
CA VAL A 118 14.88 -3.53 -2.35
C VAL A 118 14.34 -4.88 -2.84
N ALA A 119 13.81 -4.95 -4.06
CA ALA A 119 13.35 -6.23 -4.63
C ALA A 119 14.49 -7.26 -4.71
N ASP A 120 15.65 -6.86 -5.21
CA ASP A 120 16.84 -7.73 -5.30
C ASP A 120 17.29 -8.24 -3.92
N LEU A 121 17.21 -7.41 -2.86
CA LEU A 121 17.54 -7.80 -1.49
C LEU A 121 16.59 -8.87 -0.94
N PHE A 122 15.29 -8.78 -1.18
CA PHE A 122 14.32 -9.81 -0.75
C PHE A 122 14.58 -11.14 -1.44
N ILE A 123 14.86 -11.12 -2.74
CA ILE A 123 15.20 -12.35 -3.48
C ILE A 123 16.52 -12.94 -3.00
N ALA A 124 17.55 -12.13 -2.80
CA ALA A 124 18.84 -12.57 -2.27
C ALA A 124 18.70 -13.18 -0.87
N ALA A 125 17.86 -12.61 0.01
CA ALA A 125 17.55 -13.16 1.32
C ALA A 125 16.87 -14.54 1.25
N GLY A 126 16.10 -14.80 0.17
CA GLY A 126 15.47 -16.10 -0.08
C GLY A 126 13.97 -16.07 -0.25
N ALA A 127 13.38 -14.91 -0.55
CA ALA A 127 11.98 -14.85 -0.94
C ALA A 127 11.78 -15.48 -2.32
N ASP A 128 10.82 -16.41 -2.41
CA ASP A 128 10.42 -17.04 -3.68
C ASP A 128 9.35 -16.21 -4.39
N ARG A 129 8.70 -15.30 -3.69
CA ARG A 129 7.59 -14.47 -4.18
C ARG A 129 7.50 -13.19 -3.35
N ILE A 130 7.06 -12.10 -3.99
CA ILE A 130 6.71 -10.85 -3.34
C ILE A 130 5.21 -10.58 -3.57
N VAL A 131 4.52 -10.09 -2.54
CA VAL A 131 3.12 -9.62 -2.60
C VAL A 131 3.09 -8.19 -2.09
N SER A 132 2.44 -7.28 -2.81
CA SER A 132 2.26 -5.90 -2.37
C SER A 132 0.91 -5.34 -2.84
N ILE A 133 0.45 -4.25 -2.19
CA ILE A 133 -0.82 -3.59 -2.53
C ILE A 133 -0.50 -2.22 -3.14
N ASP A 134 -1.21 -1.87 -4.22
CA ASP A 134 -1.18 -0.56 -4.89
C ASP A 134 0.22 0.07 -4.98
N LEU A 135 1.09 -0.57 -5.75
CA LEU A 135 2.43 -0.05 -6.03
C LEU A 135 2.35 1.36 -6.64
N HIS A 136 3.26 2.24 -6.22
CA HIS A 136 3.34 3.58 -6.79
C HIS A 136 3.44 3.55 -8.31
N THR A 137 4.20 2.59 -8.84
CA THR A 137 4.28 2.32 -10.29
C THR A 137 4.28 0.81 -10.53
N GLN A 138 3.53 0.36 -11.53
CA GLN A 138 3.35 -1.06 -11.85
C GLN A 138 4.61 -1.75 -12.34
N GLN A 139 5.51 -1.01 -12.99
CA GLN A 139 6.76 -1.56 -13.53
C GLN A 139 7.67 -2.18 -12.45
N ILE A 140 7.45 -1.88 -11.16
CA ILE A 140 8.18 -2.51 -10.05
C ILE A 140 8.02 -4.04 -10.09
N GLN A 141 6.87 -4.56 -10.54
CA GLN A 141 6.65 -6.01 -10.69
C GLN A 141 7.67 -6.67 -11.64
N GLY A 142 8.19 -5.93 -12.61
CA GLY A 142 9.18 -6.41 -13.58
C GLY A 142 10.63 -6.23 -13.12
N PHE A 143 10.88 -5.86 -11.86
CA PHE A 143 12.26 -5.66 -11.37
C PHE A 143 12.96 -6.97 -10.99
N VAL A 144 12.20 -8.03 -10.77
CA VAL A 144 12.71 -9.36 -10.41
C VAL A 144 12.09 -10.43 -11.31
N ASP A 145 12.78 -11.55 -11.46
CA ASP A 145 12.30 -12.68 -12.27
C ASP A 145 11.33 -13.58 -11.49
N GLN A 146 11.33 -13.47 -10.14
CA GLN A 146 10.41 -14.21 -9.28
C GLN A 146 8.99 -13.64 -9.37
N PRO A 147 7.97 -14.46 -9.10
CA PRO A 147 6.58 -14.00 -9.05
C PRO A 147 6.41 -12.79 -8.13
N PHE A 148 5.75 -11.76 -8.64
CA PHE A 148 5.39 -10.56 -7.92
C PHE A 148 3.88 -10.31 -8.07
N ASP A 149 3.11 -10.52 -7.01
CA ASP A 149 1.66 -10.29 -7.03
C ASP A 149 1.36 -8.85 -6.57
N HIS A 150 0.79 -8.08 -7.48
CA HIS A 150 0.34 -6.72 -7.21
C HIS A 150 -1.17 -6.72 -6.97
N LEU A 151 -1.56 -6.58 -5.71
CA LEU A 151 -2.94 -6.48 -5.26
C LEU A 151 -3.43 -5.05 -5.33
N THR A 152 -4.75 -4.83 -5.26
CA THR A 152 -5.34 -3.49 -5.19
C THR A 152 -6.41 -3.38 -4.12
N ALA A 153 -6.44 -2.22 -3.43
CA ALA A 153 -7.48 -1.85 -2.49
C ALA A 153 -8.68 -1.16 -3.16
N MET A 154 -8.63 -0.94 -4.48
CA MET A 154 -9.68 -0.26 -5.24
C MET A 154 -11.11 -0.74 -4.92
N PRO A 155 -11.40 -2.06 -4.83
CA PRO A 155 -12.75 -2.53 -4.51
C PRO A 155 -13.27 -2.06 -3.16
N LEU A 156 -12.39 -1.87 -2.15
CA LEU A 156 -12.80 -1.35 -0.83
C LEU A 156 -13.31 0.09 -0.95
N PHE A 157 -12.58 0.93 -1.68
CA PHE A 157 -12.98 2.32 -1.90
C PHE A 157 -14.26 2.41 -2.73
N VAL A 158 -14.39 1.60 -3.78
CA VAL A 158 -15.60 1.53 -4.60
C VAL A 158 -16.82 1.21 -3.74
N ASN A 159 -16.74 0.17 -2.92
CA ASN A 159 -17.85 -0.23 -2.05
C ASN A 159 -18.19 0.89 -1.04
N TYR A 160 -17.17 1.43 -0.36
CA TYR A 160 -17.35 2.49 0.63
C TYR A 160 -18.08 3.72 0.05
N PHE A 161 -17.62 4.23 -1.08
CA PHE A 161 -18.18 5.43 -1.66
C PHE A 161 -19.51 5.20 -2.41
N LYS A 162 -19.77 4.00 -2.95
CA LYS A 162 -21.09 3.63 -3.48
C LYS A 162 -22.18 3.58 -2.41
N GLU A 163 -21.84 3.13 -1.22
CA GLU A 163 -22.77 3.16 -0.08
C GLU A 163 -23.05 4.59 0.41
N LYS A 164 -22.03 5.45 0.35
CA LYS A 164 -22.11 6.81 0.88
C LYS A 164 -22.81 7.78 -0.04
N PHE A 165 -22.53 7.75 -1.34
CA PHE A 165 -23.01 8.75 -2.29
C PHE A 165 -24.01 8.16 -3.27
N GLN A 166 -25.19 8.81 -3.37
CA GLN A 166 -26.23 8.53 -4.36
C GLN A 166 -26.31 9.62 -5.44
N GLU A 167 -25.57 10.71 -5.27
CA GLU A 167 -25.56 11.88 -6.16
C GLU A 167 -24.36 11.81 -7.13
N PRO A 168 -24.32 12.66 -8.17
CA PRO A 168 -23.21 12.70 -9.12
C PRO A 168 -21.86 12.96 -8.45
N ILE A 169 -20.89 12.11 -8.76
CA ILE A 169 -19.51 12.14 -8.22
C ILE A 169 -18.54 12.44 -9.34
N THR A 170 -17.44 13.13 -9.00
CA THR A 170 -16.28 13.25 -9.87
C THR A 170 -15.04 12.72 -9.14
N ILE A 171 -14.37 11.75 -9.74
CA ILE A 171 -13.09 11.22 -9.25
C ILE A 171 -11.98 12.11 -9.79
N ILE A 172 -11.15 12.62 -8.90
CA ILE A 172 -10.10 13.59 -9.22
C ILE A 172 -8.73 13.01 -8.90
N SER A 173 -7.85 12.97 -9.89
CA SER A 173 -6.43 12.75 -9.62
C SER A 173 -5.76 14.04 -9.11
N PRO A 174 -5.01 14.03 -8.02
CA PRO A 174 -4.33 15.21 -7.51
C PRO A 174 -3.17 15.70 -8.39
N ASP A 175 -2.77 14.89 -9.40
CA ASP A 175 -1.79 15.27 -10.41
C ASP A 175 -1.96 14.46 -11.71
N ALA A 176 -1.16 14.76 -12.73
CA ALA A 176 -1.23 14.08 -14.02
C ALA A 176 -0.76 12.60 -13.97
N GLY A 177 0.05 12.23 -12.99
CA GLY A 177 0.58 10.86 -12.86
C GLY A 177 -0.47 9.84 -12.43
N GLY A 178 -1.42 10.25 -11.59
CA GLY A 178 -2.49 9.39 -11.08
C GLY A 178 -3.74 9.29 -11.97
N VAL A 179 -3.80 9.99 -13.11
CA VAL A 179 -5.00 10.05 -13.96
C VAL A 179 -5.51 8.68 -14.38
N ARG A 180 -4.61 7.75 -14.70
CA ARG A 180 -5.02 6.38 -15.08
C ARG A 180 -5.75 5.67 -13.94
N ARG A 181 -5.24 5.75 -12.70
CA ARG A 181 -5.89 5.17 -11.51
C ARG A 181 -7.26 5.82 -11.25
N ALA A 182 -7.31 7.16 -11.31
CA ALA A 182 -8.57 7.89 -11.16
C ALA A 182 -9.59 7.51 -12.23
N THR A 183 -9.16 7.28 -13.48
CA THR A 183 -10.04 6.82 -14.57
C THR A 183 -10.61 5.43 -14.30
N THR A 184 -9.78 4.51 -13.81
CA THR A 184 -10.25 3.16 -13.43
C THR A 184 -11.25 3.24 -12.28
N PHE A 185 -10.98 4.06 -11.26
CA PHE A 185 -11.89 4.25 -10.15
C PHE A 185 -13.22 4.86 -10.62
N ALA A 186 -13.17 5.90 -11.46
CA ALA A 186 -14.35 6.54 -12.01
C ALA A 186 -15.21 5.56 -12.81
N LYS A 187 -14.59 4.68 -13.63
CA LYS A 187 -15.28 3.63 -14.36
C LYS A 187 -16.05 2.69 -13.42
N ASN A 188 -15.41 2.24 -12.33
CA ASN A 188 -16.03 1.34 -11.35
C ASN A 188 -17.13 2.04 -10.52
N MET A 189 -17.07 3.35 -10.39
CA MET A 189 -18.07 4.18 -9.70
C MET A 189 -19.18 4.69 -10.61
N GLU A 190 -19.06 4.51 -11.94
CA GLU A 190 -19.92 5.14 -12.95
C GLU A 190 -19.93 6.69 -12.81
N ALA A 191 -18.76 7.23 -12.46
CA ALA A 191 -18.55 8.64 -12.13
C ALA A 191 -17.78 9.38 -13.22
N TYR A 192 -17.78 10.70 -13.15
CA TYR A 192 -16.92 11.55 -13.97
C TYR A 192 -15.47 11.47 -13.49
N VAL A 193 -14.53 11.82 -14.38
CA VAL A 193 -13.09 11.87 -14.04
C VAL A 193 -12.52 13.24 -14.34
N GLY A 194 -11.62 13.69 -13.49
CA GLY A 194 -10.85 14.90 -13.66
C GLY A 194 -9.47 14.80 -13.03
N PHE A 195 -8.70 15.84 -13.16
CA PHE A 195 -7.40 15.93 -12.48
C PHE A 195 -7.01 17.37 -12.19
N VAL A 196 -6.10 17.56 -11.25
CA VAL A 196 -5.53 18.84 -10.89
C VAL A 196 -4.19 19.02 -11.59
N HIS A 197 -4.09 20.01 -12.45
CA HIS A 197 -2.87 20.38 -13.13
C HIS A 197 -2.08 21.40 -12.32
N LYS A 198 -0.83 21.06 -11.97
CA LYS A 198 0.11 21.95 -11.25
C LYS A 198 0.90 22.79 -12.25
N LYS A 199 0.64 24.09 -12.29
CA LYS A 199 1.43 24.99 -13.10
C LYS A 199 2.65 25.49 -12.31
N ARG A 200 3.85 25.00 -12.69
CA ARG A 200 5.11 25.45 -12.08
C ARG A 200 5.63 26.70 -12.78
N ASP A 201 6.21 27.63 -12.02
CA ASP A 201 6.97 28.74 -12.63
C ASP A 201 8.29 28.21 -13.19
N PRO A 202 8.57 28.34 -14.49
CA PRO A 202 9.84 27.91 -15.06
C PRO A 202 11.04 28.69 -14.54
N LYS A 203 10.84 29.82 -13.87
CA LYS A 203 11.90 30.72 -13.38
C LYS A 203 12.24 30.53 -11.90
N ILE A 204 11.38 29.86 -11.12
CA ILE A 204 11.58 29.65 -9.68
C ILE A 204 11.48 28.16 -9.39
N HIS A 205 12.59 27.54 -8.99
CA HIS A 205 12.64 26.13 -8.60
C HIS A 205 11.68 25.86 -7.42
N ASN A 206 10.75 24.92 -7.59
CA ASN A 206 9.83 24.40 -6.58
C ASN A 206 8.63 25.28 -6.15
N GLU A 207 8.37 26.42 -6.78
CA GLU A 207 7.16 27.18 -6.47
C GLU A 207 6.01 26.79 -7.42
N VAL A 208 4.89 26.31 -6.84
CA VAL A 208 3.66 26.03 -7.57
C VAL A 208 2.82 27.30 -7.60
N LYS A 209 2.65 27.90 -8.81
CA LYS A 209 1.91 29.16 -8.98
C LYS A 209 0.40 29.05 -8.98
N ALA A 210 -0.13 27.93 -9.46
CA ALA A 210 -1.57 27.73 -9.54
C ALA A 210 -1.93 26.25 -9.70
N PHE A 211 -3.09 25.91 -9.19
CA PHE A 211 -3.75 24.62 -9.42
C PHE A 211 -4.91 24.87 -10.37
N THR A 212 -4.96 24.16 -11.48
CA THR A 212 -6.07 24.24 -12.45
C THR A 212 -6.80 22.90 -12.42
N VAL A 213 -8.08 22.93 -12.06
CA VAL A 213 -8.95 21.76 -12.11
C VAL A 213 -9.41 21.52 -13.54
N ILE A 214 -9.20 20.32 -14.05
CA ILE A 214 -9.65 19.87 -15.36
C ILE A 214 -10.66 18.75 -15.12
N GLY A 215 -11.88 18.94 -15.63
CA GLY A 215 -13.03 18.06 -15.43
C GLY A 215 -14.22 18.81 -14.84
N GLU A 216 -15.36 18.13 -14.79
CA GLU A 216 -16.62 18.69 -14.29
C GLU A 216 -16.72 18.42 -12.78
N VAL A 217 -16.70 19.47 -11.96
CA VAL A 217 -16.76 19.39 -10.50
C VAL A 217 -17.88 20.26 -9.88
N GLU A 218 -18.42 21.21 -10.65
CA GLU A 218 -19.45 22.14 -10.19
C GLU A 218 -20.70 21.37 -9.74
N ASP A 219 -21.20 21.68 -8.54
CA ASP A 219 -22.34 21.02 -7.89
C ASP A 219 -22.20 19.49 -7.69
N ARG A 220 -20.97 18.95 -7.67
CA ARG A 220 -20.69 17.52 -7.51
C ARG A 220 -19.86 17.24 -6.27
N HIS A 221 -19.98 16.02 -5.74
CA HIS A 221 -19.03 15.50 -4.77
C HIS A 221 -17.71 15.12 -5.48
N ALA A 222 -16.60 15.72 -5.06
CA ALA A 222 -15.28 15.42 -5.60
C ALA A 222 -14.56 14.42 -4.67
N ILE A 223 -14.04 13.34 -5.24
CA ILE A 223 -13.19 12.38 -4.52
C ILE A 223 -11.78 12.48 -5.08
N LEU A 224 -10.86 13.06 -4.31
CA LEU A 224 -9.43 13.03 -4.61
C LEU A 224 -8.89 11.62 -4.37
N PHE A 225 -8.34 10.98 -5.40
CA PHE A 225 -7.84 9.60 -5.31
C PHE A 225 -6.37 9.50 -5.68
N ASP A 226 -5.58 8.96 -4.73
CA ASP A 226 -4.13 8.74 -4.92
C ASP A 226 -3.71 7.37 -4.34
N ASP A 227 -2.46 6.97 -4.54
CA ASP A 227 -1.88 5.79 -3.87
C ASP A 227 -1.36 6.13 -2.47
N ILE A 228 -0.77 7.31 -2.28
CA ILE A 228 -0.07 7.68 -1.05
C ILE A 228 -0.47 9.09 -0.59
N ILE A 229 -0.79 9.22 0.69
CA ILE A 229 -0.81 10.52 1.39
C ILE A 229 0.40 10.55 2.32
N ASP A 230 1.36 11.44 2.03
CA ASP A 230 2.57 11.62 2.84
C ASP A 230 2.52 12.97 3.59
N THR A 231 3.07 14.03 3.02
CA THR A 231 3.05 15.38 3.64
C THR A 231 1.72 16.11 3.52
N GLY A 232 0.77 15.61 2.76
CA GLY A 232 -0.56 16.19 2.58
C GLY A 232 -0.64 17.48 1.74
N GLY A 233 0.48 18.11 1.41
CA GLY A 233 0.48 19.42 0.74
C GLY A 233 -0.23 19.44 -0.62
N THR A 234 -0.06 18.40 -1.44
CA THR A 234 -0.76 18.28 -2.73
C THR A 234 -2.27 18.14 -2.54
N ILE A 235 -2.68 17.31 -1.60
CA ILE A 235 -4.09 17.03 -1.28
C ILE A 235 -4.76 18.30 -0.75
N ALA A 236 -4.11 19.01 0.19
CA ALA A 236 -4.60 20.26 0.76
C ALA A 236 -4.83 21.34 -0.32
N ALA A 237 -3.87 21.51 -1.22
CA ALA A 237 -3.98 22.50 -2.28
C ALA A 237 -5.06 22.11 -3.33
N ALA A 238 -5.12 20.82 -3.68
CA ALA A 238 -6.13 20.31 -4.60
C ALA A 238 -7.55 20.44 -4.02
N SER A 239 -7.75 20.17 -2.74
CA SER A 239 -9.06 20.30 -2.08
C SER A 239 -9.59 21.74 -2.11
N ARG A 240 -8.72 22.73 -1.83
CA ARG A 240 -9.10 24.14 -1.92
C ARG A 240 -9.47 24.54 -3.36
N ALA A 241 -8.68 24.13 -4.35
CA ALA A 241 -8.95 24.42 -5.75
C ALA A 241 -10.27 23.80 -6.25
N LEU A 242 -10.66 22.64 -5.73
CA LEU A 242 -11.92 21.99 -6.05
C LEU A 242 -13.12 22.77 -5.49
N ILE A 243 -13.06 23.22 -4.24
CA ILE A 243 -14.11 24.06 -3.64
C ILE A 243 -14.21 25.41 -4.36
N GLU A 244 -13.09 26.07 -4.67
CA GLU A 244 -13.06 27.31 -5.46
C GLU A 244 -13.68 27.11 -6.85
N ARG A 245 -13.62 25.90 -7.41
CA ARG A 245 -14.21 25.55 -8.71
C ARG A 245 -15.69 25.13 -8.61
N GLY A 246 -16.29 25.17 -7.43
CA GLY A 246 -17.71 24.91 -7.20
C GLY A 246 -18.04 23.46 -6.84
N ALA A 247 -17.07 22.67 -6.40
CA ALA A 247 -17.37 21.35 -5.88
C ALA A 247 -18.25 21.46 -4.62
N LYS A 248 -19.28 20.61 -4.52
CA LYS A 248 -20.22 20.56 -3.39
C LYS A 248 -19.51 20.12 -2.11
N SER A 249 -18.63 19.15 -2.22
CA SER A 249 -17.78 18.65 -1.13
C SER A 249 -16.52 17.98 -1.69
N VAL A 250 -15.54 17.75 -0.81
CA VAL A 250 -14.30 17.05 -1.15
C VAL A 250 -14.06 15.94 -0.13
N SER A 251 -14.02 14.70 -0.61
CA SER A 251 -13.47 13.54 0.10
C SER A 251 -12.12 13.17 -0.48
N VAL A 252 -11.29 12.49 0.30
CA VAL A 252 -9.97 11.99 -0.13
C VAL A 252 -9.90 10.49 0.08
N ALA A 253 -9.36 9.77 -0.89
CA ALA A 253 -9.07 8.35 -0.74
C ALA A 253 -7.63 8.06 -1.16
N ALA A 254 -6.92 7.27 -0.36
CA ALA A 254 -5.60 6.78 -0.72
C ALA A 254 -5.32 5.43 -0.05
N THR A 255 -4.65 4.54 -0.77
CA THR A 255 -4.32 3.23 -0.21
C THR A 255 -3.38 3.36 0.99
N HIS A 256 -2.35 4.19 0.88
CA HIS A 256 -1.30 4.30 1.89
C HIS A 256 -1.30 5.66 2.59
N GLY A 257 -1.82 5.72 3.80
CA GLY A 257 -1.73 6.89 4.66
C GLY A 257 -0.41 6.89 5.45
N ILE A 258 0.63 7.53 4.93
CA ILE A 258 1.91 7.67 5.65
C ILE A 258 1.77 8.73 6.75
N PHE A 259 1.13 9.84 6.43
CA PHE A 259 0.88 10.97 7.33
C PHE A 259 2.14 11.38 8.12
N SER A 260 3.18 11.80 7.40
CA SER A 260 4.37 12.38 8.02
C SER A 260 4.00 13.61 8.87
N ASP A 261 4.84 13.96 9.85
CA ASP A 261 4.54 14.97 10.89
C ASP A 261 3.99 16.29 10.34
N GLU A 262 4.47 16.74 9.19
CA GLU A 262 3.98 17.95 8.53
C GLU A 262 2.56 17.83 7.95
N SER A 263 2.01 16.62 7.81
CA SER A 263 0.71 16.40 7.17
C SER A 263 -0.44 16.90 8.04
N ILE A 264 -0.31 16.81 9.36
CA ILE A 264 -1.34 17.22 10.31
C ILE A 264 -1.65 18.69 10.13
N ASP A 265 -0.61 19.54 10.19
CA ASP A 265 -0.76 21.00 10.06
C ASP A 265 -1.30 21.42 8.68
N LYS A 266 -1.00 20.63 7.64
CA LYS A 266 -1.44 20.94 6.27
C LYS A 266 -2.87 20.49 5.98
N LEU A 267 -3.34 19.42 6.62
CA LEU A 267 -4.63 18.81 6.34
C LEU A 267 -5.75 19.25 7.28
N GLN A 268 -5.47 19.58 8.56
CA GLN A 268 -6.50 19.94 9.54
C GLN A 268 -7.34 21.17 9.16
N ASP A 269 -6.76 22.15 8.46
CA ASP A 269 -7.42 23.39 8.04
C ASP A 269 -7.83 23.38 6.56
N THR A 270 -8.20 22.21 6.05
CA THR A 270 -8.65 22.02 4.67
C THR A 270 -10.16 21.83 4.60
N PRO A 271 -10.80 22.14 3.45
CA PRO A 271 -12.22 21.88 3.24
C PRO A 271 -12.51 20.39 2.93
N ILE A 272 -11.71 19.48 3.44
CA ILE A 272 -11.90 18.03 3.26
C ILE A 272 -12.90 17.53 4.28
N GLU A 273 -14.00 16.92 3.83
CA GLU A 273 -15.01 16.35 4.72
C GLU A 273 -14.54 15.06 5.39
N GLU A 274 -13.76 14.26 4.66
CA GLU A 274 -13.19 13.01 5.18
C GLU A 274 -11.96 12.57 4.38
N ILE A 275 -11.11 11.81 5.02
CA ILE A 275 -9.99 11.11 4.41
C ILE A 275 -10.20 9.61 4.63
N VAL A 276 -10.20 8.83 3.57
CA VAL A 276 -10.33 7.37 3.64
C VAL A 276 -9.02 6.73 3.22
N VAL A 277 -8.41 5.98 4.13
CA VAL A 277 -7.17 5.23 3.88
C VAL A 277 -7.32 3.77 4.25
N THR A 278 -6.31 2.95 3.99
CA THR A 278 -6.31 1.57 4.42
C THR A 278 -5.35 1.33 5.58
N ASP A 279 -5.50 0.17 6.24
CA ASP A 279 -4.60 -0.29 7.29
C ASP A 279 -3.33 -0.98 6.74
N THR A 280 -2.96 -0.75 5.47
CA THR A 280 -1.65 -1.16 4.92
C THR A 280 -0.48 -0.63 5.74
N LEU A 281 -0.67 0.52 6.38
CA LEU A 281 0.24 1.12 7.35
C LEU A 281 -0.48 1.29 8.69
N LYS A 282 0.23 0.99 9.78
CA LYS A 282 -0.27 1.27 11.11
C LYS A 282 -0.38 2.77 11.31
N GLN A 283 -1.57 3.23 11.67
CA GLN A 283 -1.82 4.64 11.93
C GLN A 283 -1.44 4.98 13.39
N ASN A 284 -0.78 6.10 13.57
CA ASN A 284 -0.48 6.66 14.88
C ASN A 284 -1.64 7.54 15.35
N GLY A 285 -1.91 7.65 16.66
CA GLY A 285 -3.00 8.43 17.22
C GLY A 285 -3.04 9.92 16.84
N ASN A 286 -1.98 10.43 16.21
CA ASN A 286 -1.94 11.80 15.70
C ASN A 286 -2.88 12.08 14.51
N ILE A 287 -3.34 11.05 13.78
CA ILE A 287 -4.27 11.24 12.66
C ILE A 287 -5.63 11.79 13.12
N GLU A 288 -6.03 11.56 14.37
CA GLU A 288 -7.25 12.12 14.94
C GLU A 288 -7.28 13.65 14.90
N LYS A 289 -6.09 14.31 14.87
CA LYS A 289 -5.96 15.76 14.75
C LYS A 289 -6.27 16.28 13.35
N ILE A 290 -6.20 15.43 12.33
CA ILE A 290 -6.53 15.81 10.94
C ILE A 290 -8.04 16.00 10.78
N GLY A 291 -8.85 15.34 11.64
CA GLY A 291 -10.30 15.36 11.58
C GLY A 291 -10.88 13.99 11.22
N ASN A 292 -11.83 13.94 10.30
CA ASN A 292 -12.53 12.70 9.94
C ASN A 292 -11.66 11.79 9.06
N VAL A 293 -10.91 10.88 9.67
CA VAL A 293 -10.10 9.85 8.97
C VAL A 293 -10.72 8.48 9.18
N ASN A 294 -11.11 7.83 8.08
CA ASN A 294 -11.66 6.47 8.06
C ASN A 294 -10.61 5.48 7.57
N ILE A 295 -10.47 4.34 8.26
CA ILE A 295 -9.48 3.31 7.93
C ILE A 295 -10.20 2.04 7.48
N LEU A 296 -10.01 1.64 6.22
CA LEU A 296 -10.53 0.40 5.67
C LEU A 296 -9.48 -0.71 5.81
N SER A 297 -9.92 -1.92 6.20
CA SER A 297 -8.97 -3.03 6.34
C SER A 297 -8.74 -3.74 5.00
N VAL A 298 -7.48 -3.99 4.69
CA VAL A 298 -7.06 -4.81 3.54
C VAL A 298 -6.87 -6.29 3.92
N SER A 299 -7.22 -6.68 5.14
CA SER A 299 -6.99 -8.04 5.65
C SER A 299 -7.61 -9.10 4.76
N SER A 300 -8.86 -8.93 4.32
CA SER A 300 -9.57 -9.87 3.46
C SER A 300 -8.93 -10.01 2.07
N ILE A 301 -8.43 -8.91 1.49
CA ILE A 301 -7.72 -8.93 0.21
C ILE A 301 -6.43 -9.76 0.35
N ILE A 302 -5.66 -9.50 1.39
CA ILE A 302 -4.43 -10.24 1.66
C ILE A 302 -4.75 -11.70 1.94
N ALA A 303 -5.68 -12.01 2.84
CA ALA A 303 -6.05 -13.38 3.19
C ALA A 303 -6.48 -14.20 1.97
N THR A 304 -7.30 -13.62 1.10
CA THR A 304 -7.73 -14.26 -0.16
C THR A 304 -6.54 -14.52 -1.08
N ALA A 305 -5.62 -13.56 -1.24
CA ALA A 305 -4.42 -13.74 -2.04
C ALA A 305 -3.51 -14.84 -1.48
N LEU A 306 -3.27 -14.85 -0.16
CA LEU A 306 -2.47 -15.88 0.49
C LEU A 306 -3.10 -17.26 0.38
N THR A 307 -4.44 -17.36 0.45
CA THR A 307 -5.17 -18.62 0.21
C THR A 307 -4.91 -19.13 -1.19
N SER A 308 -5.06 -18.29 -2.23
CA SER A 308 -4.81 -18.69 -3.62
C SER A 308 -3.35 -19.12 -3.85
N ILE A 309 -2.38 -18.36 -3.31
CA ILE A 309 -0.96 -18.72 -3.39
C ILE A 309 -0.71 -20.07 -2.70
N PHE A 310 -1.29 -20.29 -1.53
CA PHE A 310 -1.15 -21.56 -0.79
C PHE A 310 -1.79 -22.74 -1.52
N ALA A 311 -2.94 -22.53 -2.16
CA ALA A 311 -3.64 -23.53 -2.94
C ALA A 311 -3.00 -23.80 -4.32
N ASP A 312 -1.99 -23.02 -4.71
CA ASP A 312 -1.41 -22.99 -6.06
C ASP A 312 -2.43 -22.56 -7.14
N ASP A 313 -3.39 -21.74 -6.74
CA ASP A 313 -4.44 -21.17 -7.58
C ASP A 313 -4.08 -19.76 -8.10
N SER A 314 -4.88 -19.27 -9.05
CA SER A 314 -4.70 -17.96 -9.64
C SER A 314 -5.10 -16.83 -8.69
N VAL A 315 -4.17 -15.94 -8.39
CA VAL A 315 -4.44 -14.68 -7.67
C VAL A 315 -5.28 -13.71 -8.52
N SER A 316 -5.19 -13.78 -9.85
CA SER A 316 -5.96 -12.90 -10.77
C SER A 316 -7.47 -13.12 -10.68
N ALA A 317 -7.92 -14.29 -10.27
CA ALA A 317 -9.35 -14.59 -10.09
C ALA A 317 -10.00 -13.70 -9.01
N ILE A 318 -9.22 -13.20 -8.04
CA ILE A 318 -9.67 -12.30 -6.96
C ILE A 318 -10.22 -10.99 -7.55
N PHE A 319 -9.66 -10.53 -8.67
CA PHE A 319 -9.98 -9.26 -9.31
C PHE A 319 -10.88 -9.43 -10.56
N MET A 320 -11.67 -10.53 -10.66
CA MET A 320 -12.58 -10.82 -11.77
C MET A 320 -11.93 -10.79 -13.17
N GLY A 321 -10.63 -11.09 -13.25
CA GLY A 321 -9.88 -11.05 -14.53
C GLY A 321 -9.57 -9.64 -15.04
N GLU A 322 -10.03 -8.61 -14.37
CA GLU A 322 -9.58 -7.26 -14.61
C GLU A 322 -8.20 -7.11 -13.92
N ASN A 323 -7.14 -7.08 -14.71
CA ASN A 323 -5.91 -6.41 -14.30
C ASN A 323 -6.30 -4.95 -14.06
N VAL A 324 -6.70 -4.66 -12.82
CA VAL A 324 -7.18 -3.36 -12.42
C VAL A 324 -6.00 -2.42 -12.36
N LEU A 325 -5.54 -2.01 -13.56
CA LEU A 325 -4.69 -0.81 -13.67
C LEU A 325 -4.46 -0.47 -15.14
#